data_944b03beffd7d23d3077cf74a3a9b10e
#
_entry.id   944b03beffd7d23d3077cf74a3a9b10e
#
_cell.length_a   1.000
_cell.length_b   1.000
_cell.length_c   1.000
_cell.angle_alpha   90.00
_cell.angle_beta   90.00
_cell.angle_gamma   90.00
#
_symmetry.space_group_name_H-M   'P 1'
#
loop_
_entity.id
_entity.type
_entity.pdbx_description
1 polymer ?
#
loop_
_entity_poly.entity_id
_entity_poly.type
_entity_poly.pdbx_seq_one_letter_code
_entity_poly.pdbx_strand_id
1 'polypeptide(L)'
;MVVGRYIAEKPATAEEVARRLHEAAEAGLAVFPVGGGRAAEMGDPPARDGIELRTTALDRVLEHSQADMVVSVEAGITLEALQAELGKSGQFLPIDPFNSPGHTVGGLLAAGWTGPLRLRYGSPRDFLIGIRVALPDGRLASAGGRVVKNVSGYDLMKLHYGALGTLGVIVAASFKVFPKPLQDVTVESTRESMVDAWVDAERALAMPMPPAAVELFSNGRVLARFLGSPDATNRMVADLGWNAVDASAWDLHSQAAPARWARIAMPRHQLRSIVDNLGADEHWWASPGTGIANWDVAGGADDVRAVRTAAAAAGGSVVLLAGSDEFRHDAGGWGTPPATLHLMRRLRSAFDPNHVINPGRFVV
;
A
#
# COMPACT_ATOMS: atom_id res chain seq x y z
N MET A 1 -7.30 -0.29 -28.77
CA MET A 1 -5.90 -0.42 -28.30
C MET A 1 -5.24 0.95 -28.43
N VAL A 2 -5.35 1.79 -27.41
CA VAL A 2 -4.66 3.09 -27.36
C VAL A 2 -3.43 2.87 -26.49
N VAL A 3 -2.32 2.53 -27.13
CA VAL A 3 -1.00 2.57 -26.45
C VAL A 3 -0.63 4.04 -26.42
N GLY A 4 -0.97 4.73 -25.33
CA GLY A 4 -0.57 6.10 -25.10
C GLY A 4 0.96 6.20 -25.14
N ARG A 5 1.50 7.05 -25.99
CA ARG A 5 2.93 7.33 -26.05
C ARG A 5 3.26 8.30 -24.93
N TYR A 6 3.78 7.78 -23.82
CA TYR A 6 4.34 8.61 -22.78
C TYR A 6 5.78 9.01 -23.15
N ILE A 7 6.07 10.29 -23.04
CA ILE A 7 7.45 10.77 -23.00
C ILE A 7 7.89 10.61 -21.55
N ALA A 8 8.84 9.71 -21.30
CA ALA A 8 9.37 9.49 -19.95
C ALA A 8 10.41 10.56 -19.61
N GLU A 9 10.23 11.21 -18.47
CA GLU A 9 11.16 12.21 -17.92
C GLU A 9 11.57 11.80 -16.51
N LYS A 10 12.82 12.06 -16.16
CA LYS A 10 13.40 11.67 -14.87
C LYS A 10 14.09 12.86 -14.20
N PRO A 11 13.34 13.79 -13.59
CA PRO A 11 13.91 14.92 -12.87
C PRO A 11 14.73 14.46 -11.67
N ALA A 12 15.84 15.16 -11.41
CA ALA A 12 16.83 14.81 -10.38
C ALA A 12 16.62 15.57 -9.06
N THR A 13 15.76 16.61 -9.05
CA THR A 13 15.49 17.42 -7.87
C THR A 13 13.99 17.67 -7.69
N ALA A 14 13.58 17.99 -6.46
CA ALA A 14 12.19 18.35 -6.16
C ALA A 14 11.76 19.61 -6.93
N GLU A 15 12.67 20.54 -7.10
CA GLU A 15 12.47 21.79 -7.84
C GLU A 15 12.25 21.52 -9.33
N GLU A 16 12.98 20.58 -9.92
CA GLU A 16 12.74 20.12 -11.29
C GLU A 16 11.39 19.44 -11.45
N VAL A 17 10.96 18.60 -10.48
CA VAL A 17 9.61 18.00 -10.49
C VAL A 17 8.55 19.09 -10.49
N ALA A 18 8.66 20.10 -9.62
CA ALA A 18 7.70 21.18 -9.52
C ALA A 18 7.66 22.03 -10.81
N ARG A 19 8.81 22.33 -11.38
CA ARG A 19 8.92 23.07 -12.66
C ARG A 19 8.26 22.30 -13.80
N ARG A 20 8.54 20.98 -13.93
CA ARG A 20 7.96 20.15 -15.00
C ARG A 20 6.44 20.00 -14.86
N LEU A 21 5.92 19.88 -13.61
CA LEU A 21 4.49 19.91 -13.37
C LEU A 21 3.84 21.20 -13.83
N HIS A 22 4.45 22.34 -13.56
CA HIS A 22 3.96 23.65 -13.95
C HIS A 22 3.94 23.81 -15.48
N GLU A 23 5.04 23.48 -16.13
CA GLU A 23 5.15 23.53 -17.61
C GLU A 23 4.10 22.61 -18.27
N ALA A 24 3.87 21.41 -17.73
CA ALA A 24 2.84 20.50 -18.24
C ALA A 24 1.43 21.05 -18.02
N ALA A 25 1.18 21.68 -16.85
CA ALA A 25 -0.10 22.31 -16.56
C ALA A 25 -0.42 23.48 -17.52
N GLU A 26 0.57 24.33 -17.82
CA GLU A 26 0.44 25.42 -18.79
C GLU A 26 0.22 24.91 -20.22
N ALA A 27 0.87 23.79 -20.57
CA ALA A 27 0.71 23.15 -21.88
C ALA A 27 -0.56 22.27 -21.98
N GLY A 28 -1.34 22.12 -20.91
CA GLY A 28 -2.54 21.26 -20.88
C GLY A 28 -2.22 19.75 -20.98
N LEU A 29 -0.97 19.35 -20.69
CA LEU A 29 -0.52 17.97 -20.77
C LEU A 29 -0.84 17.23 -19.45
N ALA A 30 -1.22 15.95 -19.57
CA ALA A 30 -1.33 15.08 -18.40
C ALA A 30 0.05 14.67 -17.87
N VAL A 31 0.16 14.47 -16.57
CA VAL A 31 1.37 13.96 -15.90
C VAL A 31 1.03 12.73 -15.10
N PHE A 32 1.78 11.66 -15.31
CA PHE A 32 1.68 10.39 -14.61
C PHE A 32 2.95 10.19 -13.75
N PRO A 33 2.89 10.50 -12.44
CA PRO A 33 4.01 10.27 -11.55
C PRO A 33 4.26 8.77 -11.38
N VAL A 34 5.49 8.32 -11.61
CA VAL A 34 5.90 6.92 -11.50
C VAL A 34 7.14 6.81 -10.62
N GLY A 35 7.00 6.04 -9.54
CA GLY A 35 8.13 5.57 -8.73
C GLY A 35 8.62 4.21 -9.26
N GLY A 36 8.50 3.16 -8.46
CA GLY A 36 8.82 1.79 -8.83
C GLY A 36 7.84 1.10 -9.79
N GLY A 37 6.76 1.77 -10.20
CA GLY A 37 5.76 1.21 -11.13
C GLY A 37 4.80 0.18 -10.53
N ARG A 38 4.91 -0.13 -9.23
CA ARG A 38 4.15 -1.21 -8.57
C ARG A 38 2.63 -0.95 -8.41
N ALA A 39 2.17 0.26 -8.70
CA ALA A 39 0.76 0.64 -8.72
C ALA A 39 0.32 1.14 -10.11
N ALA A 40 1.05 0.80 -11.17
CA ALA A 40 0.78 1.28 -12.52
C ALA A 40 -0.62 0.87 -13.02
N GLU A 41 -1.09 -0.30 -12.64
CA GLU A 41 -2.40 -0.85 -13.03
C GLU A 41 -3.49 -0.67 -11.97
N MET A 42 -3.19 -0.02 -10.84
CA MET A 42 -4.17 0.19 -9.77
C MET A 42 -5.25 1.19 -10.19
N GLY A 43 -6.52 0.81 -9.99
CA GLY A 43 -7.68 1.65 -10.31
C GLY A 43 -8.03 1.69 -11.81
N ASP A 44 -8.57 2.81 -12.26
CA ASP A 44 -9.00 2.95 -13.66
C ASP A 44 -7.81 3.25 -14.60
N PRO A 45 -7.93 2.94 -15.91
CA PRO A 45 -6.92 3.33 -16.88
C PRO A 45 -6.87 4.86 -17.07
N PRO A 46 -5.72 5.40 -17.54
CA PRO A 46 -5.57 6.82 -17.82
C PRO A 46 -6.62 7.32 -18.83
N ALA A 47 -7.18 8.52 -18.59
CA ALA A 47 -8.21 9.11 -19.48
C ALA A 47 -7.62 9.76 -20.74
N ARG A 48 -6.32 10.09 -20.75
CA ARG A 48 -5.62 10.74 -21.87
C ARG A 48 -4.12 10.49 -21.83
N ASP A 49 -3.43 10.70 -22.94
CA ASP A 49 -1.98 10.63 -23.06
C ASP A 49 -1.29 11.78 -22.30
N GLY A 50 0.00 11.62 -22.01
CA GLY A 50 0.75 12.63 -21.26
C GLY A 50 2.22 12.30 -21.07
N ILE A 51 2.78 12.83 -19.98
CA ILE A 51 4.18 12.68 -19.59
C ILE A 51 4.26 11.67 -18.44
N GLU A 52 5.12 10.67 -18.54
CA GLU A 52 5.51 9.83 -17.42
C GLU A 52 6.63 10.52 -16.63
N LEU A 53 6.33 10.99 -15.44
CA LEU A 53 7.28 11.70 -14.58
C LEU A 53 7.87 10.73 -13.55
N ARG A 54 9.09 10.23 -13.83
CA ARG A 54 9.77 9.23 -13.00
C ARG A 54 10.49 9.90 -11.83
N THR A 55 10.07 9.56 -10.61
CA THR A 55 10.67 10.11 -9.38
C THR A 55 11.89 9.32 -8.88
N THR A 56 12.32 8.27 -9.58
CA THR A 56 13.37 7.34 -9.15
C THR A 56 14.78 7.93 -9.10
N ALA A 57 15.01 9.21 -9.51
CA ALA A 57 16.26 9.92 -9.28
C ALA A 57 16.27 10.67 -7.93
N LEU A 58 15.12 10.77 -7.25
CA LEU A 58 15.00 11.31 -5.91
C LEU A 58 15.17 10.18 -4.90
N ASP A 59 16.38 9.67 -4.70
CA ASP A 59 16.65 8.41 -4.01
C ASP A 59 17.53 8.54 -2.76
N ARG A 60 17.76 9.78 -2.27
CA ARG A 60 18.65 10.05 -1.14
C ARG A 60 17.96 9.92 0.20
N VAL A 61 18.71 9.46 1.21
CA VAL A 61 18.39 9.72 2.62
C VAL A 61 18.81 11.16 2.92
N LEU A 62 17.83 12.01 3.26
CA LEU A 62 18.06 13.43 3.52
C LEU A 62 18.59 13.66 4.94
N GLU A 63 18.07 12.87 5.90
CA GLU A 63 18.48 12.93 7.31
C GLU A 63 18.04 11.66 8.03
N HIS A 64 18.87 11.16 8.93
CA HIS A 64 18.53 10.06 9.83
C HIS A 64 18.97 10.39 11.26
N SER A 65 18.01 10.85 12.07
CA SER A 65 18.22 11.07 13.52
C SER A 65 17.97 9.77 14.27
N GLN A 66 19.04 9.01 14.50
CA GLN A 66 18.95 7.70 15.15
C GLN A 66 18.41 7.79 16.59
N ALA A 67 18.83 8.82 17.33
CA ALA A 67 18.39 9.03 18.71
C ALA A 67 16.91 9.39 18.83
N ASP A 68 16.39 10.14 17.86
CA ASP A 68 14.98 10.55 17.81
C ASP A 68 14.08 9.53 17.11
N MET A 69 14.66 8.47 16.54
CA MET A 69 13.96 7.45 15.77
C MET A 69 13.20 8.05 14.58
N VAL A 70 13.83 8.95 13.84
CA VAL A 70 13.25 9.68 12.71
C VAL A 70 14.15 9.60 11.49
N VAL A 71 13.57 9.31 10.33
CA VAL A 71 14.25 9.38 9.03
C VAL A 71 13.48 10.26 8.06
N SER A 72 14.19 11.07 7.29
CA SER A 72 13.66 11.86 6.16
C SER A 72 14.33 11.42 4.88
N VAL A 73 13.55 11.12 3.86
CA VAL A 73 14.04 10.54 2.60
C VAL A 73 13.38 11.20 1.40
N GLU A 74 14.04 11.15 0.27
CA GLU A 74 13.45 11.45 -1.03
C GLU A 74 12.49 10.32 -1.46
N ALA A 75 11.44 10.68 -2.19
CA ALA A 75 10.31 9.80 -2.48
C ALA A 75 10.61 8.66 -3.47
N GLY A 76 11.68 8.78 -4.24
CA GLY A 76 12.11 7.77 -5.22
C GLY A 76 13.03 6.69 -4.62
N ILE A 77 13.46 6.83 -3.37
CA ILE A 77 14.24 5.77 -2.70
C ILE A 77 13.39 4.50 -2.62
N THR A 78 14.01 3.35 -2.89
CA THR A 78 13.29 2.07 -2.74
C THR A 78 13.18 1.67 -1.27
N LEU A 79 12.16 0.89 -0.95
CA LEU A 79 11.97 0.39 0.42
C LEU A 79 13.18 -0.44 0.87
N GLU A 80 13.73 -1.27 -0.01
CA GLU A 80 14.90 -2.10 0.25
C GLU A 80 16.12 -1.25 0.61
N ALA A 81 16.40 -0.20 -0.17
CA ALA A 81 17.52 0.71 0.08
C ALA A 81 17.35 1.45 1.43
N LEU A 82 16.13 1.90 1.73
CA LEU A 82 15.80 2.53 3.01
C LEU A 82 15.96 1.55 4.17
N GLN A 83 15.46 0.31 4.06
CA GLN A 83 15.61 -0.71 5.10
C GLN A 83 17.07 -1.08 5.35
N ALA A 84 17.87 -1.16 4.28
CA ALA A 84 19.32 -1.40 4.39
C ALA A 84 20.03 -0.27 5.15
N GLU A 85 19.66 0.98 4.90
CA GLU A 85 20.23 2.14 5.60
C GLU A 85 19.84 2.15 7.09
N LEU A 86 18.55 1.97 7.40
CA LEU A 86 18.04 1.91 8.77
C LEU A 86 18.65 0.75 9.56
N GLY A 87 18.86 -0.40 8.88
CA GLY A 87 19.45 -1.60 9.46
C GLY A 87 20.86 -1.39 10.02
N LYS A 88 21.66 -0.46 9.48
CA LYS A 88 23.00 -0.09 9.99
C LYS A 88 22.95 0.42 11.44
N SER A 89 21.81 0.98 11.84
CA SER A 89 21.55 1.53 13.17
C SER A 89 20.62 0.68 14.02
N GLY A 90 20.37 -0.58 13.60
CA GLY A 90 19.44 -1.46 14.32
C GLY A 90 18.00 -0.97 14.30
N GLN A 91 17.61 -0.21 13.27
CA GLN A 91 16.27 0.34 13.10
C GLN A 91 15.61 -0.22 11.83
N PHE A 92 14.30 -0.11 11.73
CA PHE A 92 13.53 -0.49 10.54
C PHE A 92 12.25 0.30 10.42
N LEU A 93 11.69 0.32 9.23
CA LEU A 93 10.37 0.84 8.92
C LEU A 93 9.42 -0.34 8.73
N PRO A 94 8.36 -0.52 9.55
CA PRO A 94 7.51 -1.72 9.52
C PRO A 94 6.51 -1.67 8.36
N ILE A 95 7.03 -1.67 7.13
CA ILE A 95 6.28 -1.75 5.88
C ILE A 95 6.75 -2.99 5.12
N ASP A 96 5.83 -3.88 4.81
CA ASP A 96 6.09 -5.13 4.10
C ASP A 96 5.03 -5.36 3.00
N PRO A 97 5.02 -4.49 1.95
CA PRO A 97 4.01 -4.55 0.92
C PRO A 97 4.12 -5.84 0.10
N PHE A 98 2.98 -6.30 -0.40
CA PHE A 98 2.96 -7.35 -1.41
C PHE A 98 3.64 -6.87 -2.72
N ASN A 99 4.05 -7.82 -3.56
CA ASN A 99 4.69 -7.54 -4.84
C ASN A 99 6.00 -6.72 -4.69
N SER A 100 6.76 -6.98 -3.63
CA SER A 100 8.14 -6.50 -3.46
C SER A 100 9.09 -7.39 -4.28
N PRO A 101 10.22 -6.92 -4.84
CA PRO A 101 10.89 -5.66 -4.57
C PRO A 101 10.50 -4.51 -5.51
N GLY A 102 11.07 -3.33 -5.26
CA GLY A 102 11.04 -2.18 -6.16
C GLY A 102 9.95 -1.15 -5.83
N HIS A 103 9.27 -1.27 -4.68
CA HIS A 103 8.44 -0.18 -4.19
C HIS A 103 9.28 1.03 -3.81
N THR A 104 8.96 2.21 -4.35
CA THR A 104 9.53 3.48 -3.85
C THR A 104 8.67 4.04 -2.73
N VAL A 105 9.28 4.81 -1.83
CA VAL A 105 8.58 5.46 -0.71
C VAL A 105 7.39 6.30 -1.19
N GLY A 106 7.59 7.12 -2.23
CA GLY A 106 6.51 7.95 -2.80
C GLY A 106 5.38 7.12 -3.39
N GLY A 107 5.72 6.04 -4.12
CA GLY A 107 4.75 5.11 -4.69
C GLY A 107 3.94 4.37 -3.62
N LEU A 108 4.59 3.91 -2.54
CA LEU A 108 3.95 3.29 -1.38
C LEU A 108 2.92 4.22 -0.73
N LEU A 109 3.33 5.47 -0.48
CA LEU A 109 2.45 6.46 0.14
C LEU A 109 1.30 6.85 -0.79
N ALA A 110 1.58 7.12 -2.07
CA ALA A 110 0.56 7.52 -3.04
C ALA A 110 -0.50 6.45 -3.26
N ALA A 111 -0.12 5.17 -3.34
CA ALA A 111 -1.03 4.05 -3.55
C ALA A 111 -1.66 3.51 -2.24
N GLY A 112 -1.16 3.92 -1.08
CA GLY A 112 -1.63 3.41 0.20
C GLY A 112 -1.31 1.93 0.41
N TRP A 113 -0.15 1.47 -0.08
CA TRP A 113 0.28 0.09 0.10
C TRP A 113 0.53 -0.27 1.56
N THR A 114 0.06 -1.42 1.95
CA THR A 114 0.30 -2.04 3.26
C THR A 114 0.54 -3.53 3.09
N GLY A 115 1.14 -4.17 4.08
CA GLY A 115 1.33 -5.61 4.14
C GLY A 115 0.93 -6.19 5.50
N PRO A 116 1.30 -7.44 5.78
CA PRO A 116 0.92 -8.17 6.99
C PRO A 116 1.30 -7.48 8.31
N LEU A 117 2.45 -6.79 8.37
CA LEU A 117 2.90 -6.06 9.57
C LEU A 117 1.96 -4.93 10.00
N ARG A 118 1.00 -4.55 9.15
CA ARG A 118 -0.06 -3.61 9.52
C ARG A 118 -0.84 -4.06 10.76
N LEU A 119 -0.92 -5.36 11.02
CA LEU A 119 -1.61 -5.89 12.18
C LEU A 119 -1.05 -5.31 13.50
N ARG A 120 0.26 -5.25 13.62
CA ARG A 120 0.93 -4.78 14.84
C ARG A 120 1.27 -3.29 14.82
N TYR A 121 1.71 -2.78 13.67
CA TYR A 121 2.31 -1.44 13.58
C TYR A 121 1.37 -0.39 12.98
N GLY A 122 0.23 -0.80 12.42
CA GLY A 122 -0.62 0.09 11.66
C GLY A 122 -0.15 0.27 10.22
N SER A 123 -0.68 1.27 9.55
CA SER A 123 -0.34 1.61 8.16
C SER A 123 0.81 2.62 8.09
N PRO A 124 1.48 2.81 6.94
CA PRO A 124 2.46 3.87 6.76
C PRO A 124 1.96 5.26 7.16
N ARG A 125 0.65 5.50 7.06
CA ARG A 125 0.00 6.74 7.51
C ARG A 125 0.18 7.02 9.01
N ASP A 126 0.33 5.97 9.83
CA ASP A 126 0.36 6.08 11.29
C ASP A 126 1.76 6.48 11.80
N PHE A 127 2.80 6.30 10.99
CA PHE A 127 4.17 6.70 11.30
C PHE A 127 4.77 7.70 10.30
N LEU A 128 4.01 8.15 9.30
CA LEU A 128 4.33 9.29 8.47
C LEU A 128 4.17 10.57 9.29
N ILE A 129 5.25 11.32 9.50
CA ILE A 129 5.27 12.54 10.31
C ILE A 129 5.51 13.82 9.51
N GLY A 130 5.96 13.70 8.27
CA GLY A 130 6.15 14.82 7.36
C GLY A 130 6.12 14.39 5.89
N ILE A 131 5.71 15.31 5.02
CA ILE A 131 5.68 15.11 3.57
C ILE A 131 6.06 16.41 2.86
N ARG A 132 6.74 16.30 1.71
CA ARG A 132 6.95 17.40 0.77
C ARG A 132 6.40 16.98 -0.59
N VAL A 133 5.60 17.84 -1.20
CA VAL A 133 4.93 17.57 -2.48
C VAL A 133 5.15 18.69 -3.47
N ALA A 134 5.27 18.36 -4.73
CA ALA A 134 5.27 19.30 -5.85
C ALA A 134 3.84 19.45 -6.37
N LEU A 135 3.38 20.69 -6.55
CA LEU A 135 2.04 21.04 -7.00
C LEU A 135 2.04 21.48 -8.48
N PRO A 136 0.90 21.40 -9.20
CA PRO A 136 0.81 21.80 -10.60
C PRO A 136 1.08 23.28 -10.87
N ASP A 137 1.02 24.12 -9.85
CA ASP A 137 1.35 25.54 -9.93
C ASP A 137 2.86 25.84 -9.75
N GLY A 138 3.70 24.79 -9.71
CA GLY A 138 5.16 24.90 -9.57
C GLY A 138 5.65 25.08 -8.15
N ARG A 139 4.76 25.17 -7.16
CA ARG A 139 5.14 25.29 -5.75
C ARG A 139 5.51 23.94 -5.13
N LEU A 140 6.44 23.99 -4.18
CA LEU A 140 6.73 22.90 -3.27
C LEU A 140 6.02 23.18 -1.94
N ALA A 141 5.12 22.31 -1.54
CA ALA A 141 4.40 22.40 -0.29
C ALA A 141 4.92 21.36 0.70
N SER A 142 5.00 21.71 1.98
CA SER A 142 5.39 20.78 3.05
C SER A 142 4.30 20.76 4.13
N ALA A 143 4.05 19.58 4.68
CA ALA A 143 3.13 19.38 5.78
C ALA A 143 3.76 18.43 6.83
N GLY A 144 3.45 18.64 8.09
CA GLY A 144 4.10 17.95 9.20
C GLY A 144 5.50 18.47 9.47
N GLY A 145 6.36 17.65 10.06
CA GLY A 145 7.71 18.04 10.46
C GLY A 145 8.56 16.84 10.82
N ARG A 146 9.73 17.10 11.39
CA ARG A 146 10.69 16.08 11.84
C ARG A 146 10.52 15.74 13.33
N VAL A 147 9.51 16.29 13.98
CA VAL A 147 9.25 16.06 15.41
C VAL A 147 8.04 15.15 15.56
N VAL A 148 8.16 14.18 16.44
CA VAL A 148 7.12 13.16 16.71
C VAL A 148 5.81 13.78 17.21
N LYS A 149 5.89 14.97 17.82
CA LYS A 149 4.72 15.72 18.29
C LYS A 149 4.65 17.08 17.58
N ASN A 150 3.83 17.15 16.54
CA ASN A 150 3.46 18.42 15.90
C ASN A 150 1.98 18.69 16.20
N VAL A 151 1.71 19.71 17.00
CA VAL A 151 0.35 20.13 17.41
C VAL A 151 -0.13 21.38 16.65
N SER A 152 0.68 21.89 15.72
CA SER A 152 0.36 23.07 14.92
C SER A 152 -0.16 22.67 13.54
N GLY A 153 -1.44 22.95 13.29
CA GLY A 153 -2.06 22.75 11.99
C GLY A 153 -2.72 21.37 11.78
N TYR A 154 -3.25 21.18 10.58
CA TYR A 154 -3.92 19.95 10.18
C TYR A 154 -2.90 18.92 9.67
N ASP A 155 -3.20 17.62 9.83
CA ASP A 155 -2.42 16.50 9.31
C ASP A 155 -2.56 16.39 7.77
N LEU A 156 -2.18 17.45 7.05
CA LEU A 156 -2.32 17.52 5.59
C LEU A 156 -1.53 16.40 4.87
N MET A 157 -0.47 15.88 5.47
CA MET A 157 0.27 14.73 4.93
C MET A 157 -0.64 13.51 4.71
N LYS A 158 -1.67 13.34 5.54
CA LYS A 158 -2.62 12.23 5.43
C LYS A 158 -3.56 12.34 4.23
N LEU A 159 -3.69 13.51 3.61
CA LEU A 159 -4.44 13.69 2.36
C LEU A 159 -3.74 13.05 1.16
N HIS A 160 -2.41 13.04 1.16
CA HIS A 160 -1.62 12.48 0.06
C HIS A 160 -1.47 10.96 0.16
N TYR A 161 -1.70 10.37 1.34
CA TYR A 161 -1.68 8.93 1.53
C TYR A 161 -2.90 8.26 0.88
N GLY A 162 -2.65 7.36 -0.09
CA GLY A 162 -3.71 6.67 -0.83
C GLY A 162 -4.47 7.54 -1.84
N ALA A 163 -3.98 8.76 -2.14
CA ALA A 163 -4.58 9.66 -3.13
C ALA A 163 -4.11 9.39 -4.57
N LEU A 164 -3.34 8.33 -4.79
CA LEU A 164 -2.73 7.95 -6.08
C LEU A 164 -1.99 9.11 -6.77
N GLY A 165 -1.39 10.00 -5.97
CA GLY A 165 -0.66 11.18 -6.45
C GLY A 165 -1.52 12.28 -7.08
N THR A 166 -2.85 12.19 -7.05
CA THR A 166 -3.75 13.14 -7.71
C THR A 166 -3.80 14.55 -7.07
N LEU A 167 -3.25 14.69 -5.86
CA LEU A 167 -3.20 15.96 -5.12
C LEU A 167 -1.81 16.61 -5.15
N GLY A 168 -0.86 16.05 -5.90
CA GLY A 168 0.51 16.50 -6.00
C GLY A 168 1.49 15.34 -6.05
N VAL A 169 2.68 15.57 -6.59
CA VAL A 169 3.75 14.57 -6.68
C VAL A 169 4.55 14.57 -5.38
N ILE A 170 4.56 13.44 -4.66
CA ILE A 170 5.36 13.28 -3.45
C ILE A 170 6.84 13.28 -3.83
N VAL A 171 7.62 14.19 -3.26
CA VAL A 171 9.06 14.33 -3.53
C VAL A 171 9.94 13.98 -2.33
N ALA A 172 9.40 14.07 -1.09
CA ALA A 172 10.07 13.62 0.11
C ALA A 172 9.06 13.23 1.19
N ALA A 173 9.49 12.37 2.12
CA ALA A 173 8.70 11.95 3.29
C ALA A 173 9.58 11.79 4.53
N SER A 174 9.01 12.01 5.71
CA SER A 174 9.65 11.79 7.00
C SER A 174 8.83 10.78 7.81
N PHE A 175 9.51 9.84 8.43
CA PHE A 175 8.89 8.77 9.20
C PHE A 175 9.45 8.66 10.60
N LYS A 176 8.59 8.28 11.54
CA LYS A 176 9.01 7.63 12.75
C LYS A 176 9.43 6.20 12.39
N VAL A 177 10.61 5.79 12.84
CA VAL A 177 11.11 4.42 12.67
C VAL A 177 11.06 3.65 13.98
N PHE A 178 11.34 2.35 13.94
CA PHE A 178 11.22 1.43 15.07
C PHE A 178 12.53 0.68 15.28
N PRO A 179 12.84 0.24 16.52
CA PRO A 179 13.96 -0.68 16.76
C PRO A 179 13.72 -1.98 16.01
N LYS A 180 14.75 -2.48 15.35
CA LYS A 180 14.69 -3.81 14.71
C LYS A 180 14.50 -4.86 15.81
N PRO A 181 13.52 -5.78 15.66
CA PRO A 181 13.32 -6.85 16.63
C PRO A 181 14.57 -7.75 16.72
N LEU A 182 14.88 -8.20 17.93
CA LEU A 182 16.03 -9.09 18.17
C LEU A 182 15.81 -10.48 17.58
N GLN A 183 14.54 -10.89 17.49
CA GLN A 183 14.12 -12.16 16.89
C GLN A 183 12.89 -11.95 16.02
N ASP A 184 12.88 -12.65 14.89
CA ASP A 184 11.81 -12.72 13.92
C ASP A 184 11.56 -14.19 13.60
N VAL A 185 10.42 -14.72 14.04
CA VAL A 185 10.06 -16.13 13.88
C VAL A 185 8.72 -16.23 13.18
N THR A 186 8.67 -17.07 12.15
CA THR A 186 7.44 -17.46 11.47
C THR A 186 7.08 -18.88 11.81
N VAL A 187 5.82 -19.12 12.11
CA VAL A 187 5.26 -20.46 12.32
C VAL A 187 4.07 -20.66 11.40
N GLU A 188 3.82 -21.93 11.09
CA GLU A 188 2.81 -22.36 10.12
C GLU A 188 1.90 -23.45 10.68
N SER A 189 0.63 -23.34 10.35
CA SER A 189 -0.35 -24.44 10.39
C SER A 189 -0.93 -24.65 9.02
N THR A 190 -1.21 -25.91 8.65
CA THR A 190 -1.92 -26.28 7.40
C THR A 190 -3.08 -27.19 7.74
N ARG A 191 -4.26 -26.87 7.22
CA ARG A 191 -5.50 -27.61 7.44
C ARG A 191 -6.14 -27.99 6.10
N GLU A 192 -6.72 -29.18 6.03
CA GLU A 192 -7.52 -29.57 4.87
C GLU A 192 -8.88 -28.83 4.84
N SER A 193 -9.44 -28.57 6.02
CA SER A 193 -10.69 -27.84 6.18
C SER A 193 -10.41 -26.32 6.32
N MET A 194 -11.05 -25.52 5.48
CA MET A 194 -11.01 -24.06 5.61
C MET A 194 -11.60 -23.57 6.93
N VAL A 195 -12.62 -24.29 7.47
CA VAL A 195 -13.19 -23.98 8.78
C VAL A 195 -12.12 -24.08 9.88
N ASP A 196 -11.31 -25.14 9.86
CA ASP A 196 -10.24 -25.34 10.84
C ASP A 196 -9.09 -24.36 10.64
N ALA A 197 -8.80 -23.97 9.40
CA ALA A 197 -7.81 -22.94 9.10
C ALA A 197 -8.24 -21.56 9.66
N TRP A 198 -9.53 -21.20 9.57
CA TRP A 198 -10.05 -20.00 10.22
C TRP A 198 -9.96 -20.08 11.75
N VAL A 199 -10.25 -21.24 12.35
CA VAL A 199 -10.09 -21.45 13.80
C VAL A 199 -8.65 -21.25 14.23
N ASP A 200 -7.69 -21.77 13.47
CA ASP A 200 -6.26 -21.57 13.74
C ASP A 200 -5.86 -20.09 13.64
N ALA A 201 -6.32 -19.37 12.61
CA ALA A 201 -6.05 -17.95 12.47
C ALA A 201 -6.64 -17.13 13.64
N GLU A 202 -7.88 -17.41 14.04
CA GLU A 202 -8.53 -16.77 15.18
C GLU A 202 -7.81 -17.09 16.50
N ARG A 203 -7.35 -18.33 16.69
CA ARG A 203 -6.56 -18.75 17.86
C ARG A 203 -5.25 -17.96 17.94
N ALA A 204 -4.53 -17.78 16.82
CA ALA A 204 -3.32 -16.97 16.78
C ALA A 204 -3.60 -15.51 17.14
N LEU A 205 -4.69 -14.93 16.62
CA LEU A 205 -5.08 -13.55 16.91
C LEU A 205 -5.57 -13.33 18.35
N ALA A 206 -6.09 -14.37 19.01
CA ALA A 206 -6.59 -14.33 20.39
C ALA A 206 -5.50 -14.53 21.45
N MET A 207 -4.24 -14.75 21.06
CA MET A 207 -3.14 -14.92 22.02
C MET A 207 -2.98 -13.68 22.91
N PRO A 208 -2.59 -13.83 24.18
CA PRO A 208 -2.33 -12.70 25.09
C PRO A 208 -1.28 -11.72 24.56
N MET A 209 -0.30 -12.22 23.81
CA MET A 209 0.63 -11.46 22.99
C MET A 209 0.42 -11.86 21.53
N PRO A 210 -0.39 -11.08 20.79
CA PRO A 210 -0.72 -11.45 19.41
C PRO A 210 0.50 -11.35 18.49
N PRO A 211 0.54 -12.16 17.41
CA PRO A 211 1.54 -12.07 16.37
C PRO A 211 1.64 -10.68 15.74
N ALA A 212 2.78 -10.36 15.15
CA ALA A 212 2.96 -9.14 14.36
C ALA A 212 2.21 -9.20 13.03
N ALA A 213 2.01 -10.40 12.49
CA ALA A 213 1.23 -10.67 11.30
C ALA A 213 0.56 -12.04 11.39
N VAL A 214 -0.64 -12.17 10.82
CA VAL A 214 -1.35 -13.43 10.61
C VAL A 214 -1.95 -13.40 9.20
N GLU A 215 -1.58 -14.38 8.38
CA GLU A 215 -2.09 -14.55 7.02
C GLU A 215 -2.72 -15.93 6.87
N LEU A 216 -3.87 -15.98 6.20
CA LEU A 216 -4.61 -17.19 5.84
C LEU A 216 -4.69 -17.28 4.32
N PHE A 217 -4.41 -18.46 3.76
CA PHE A 217 -4.42 -18.72 2.33
C PHE A 217 -5.57 -19.65 1.94
N SER A 218 -6.05 -19.54 0.70
CA SER A 218 -7.15 -20.34 0.16
C SER A 218 -6.89 -21.86 0.16
N ASN A 219 -5.64 -22.29 0.32
CA ASN A 219 -5.25 -23.71 0.44
C ASN A 219 -5.23 -24.22 1.90
N GLY A 220 -5.78 -23.45 2.86
CA GLY A 220 -5.82 -23.84 4.28
C GLY A 220 -4.53 -23.61 5.07
N ARG A 221 -3.52 -22.99 4.46
CA ARG A 221 -2.29 -22.58 5.12
C ARG A 221 -2.51 -21.34 5.96
N VAL A 222 -1.97 -21.32 7.18
CA VAL A 222 -2.00 -20.16 8.08
C VAL A 222 -0.57 -19.85 8.52
N LEU A 223 -0.13 -18.61 8.34
CA LEU A 223 1.14 -18.11 8.83
C LEU A 223 0.93 -17.16 10.00
N ALA A 224 1.76 -17.28 11.02
CA ALA A 224 1.86 -16.30 12.10
C ALA A 224 3.32 -15.87 12.29
N ARG A 225 3.58 -14.55 12.36
CA ARG A 225 4.90 -13.95 12.52
C ARG A 225 5.04 -13.28 13.87
N PHE A 226 6.06 -13.66 14.63
CA PHE A 226 6.37 -13.12 15.94
C PHE A 226 7.65 -12.31 15.90
N LEU A 227 7.56 -11.06 16.37
CA LEU A 227 8.67 -10.11 16.43
C LEU A 227 8.90 -9.69 17.88
N GLY A 228 10.12 -9.82 18.40
CA GLY A 228 10.39 -9.40 19.79
C GLY A 228 11.75 -9.84 20.32
N SER A 229 11.82 -10.05 21.66
CA SER A 229 12.96 -10.70 22.31
C SER A 229 12.88 -12.21 22.14
N PRO A 230 14.02 -12.94 22.19
CA PRO A 230 14.04 -14.39 22.09
C PRO A 230 13.09 -15.09 23.08
N ASP A 231 13.11 -14.70 24.35
CA ASP A 231 12.28 -15.33 25.38
C ASP A 231 10.78 -15.14 25.09
N ALA A 232 10.38 -13.96 24.64
CA ALA A 232 8.97 -13.66 24.33
C ALA A 232 8.52 -14.44 23.09
N THR A 233 9.28 -14.41 22.01
CA THR A 233 8.93 -15.10 20.77
C THR A 233 8.92 -16.62 20.93
N ASN A 234 9.90 -17.20 21.65
CA ASN A 234 9.96 -18.64 21.92
C ASN A 234 8.74 -19.10 22.74
N ARG A 235 8.30 -18.30 23.73
CA ARG A 235 7.08 -18.61 24.50
C ARG A 235 5.85 -18.58 23.59
N MET A 236 5.67 -17.54 22.77
CA MET A 236 4.54 -17.42 21.84
C MET A 236 4.48 -18.59 20.86
N VAL A 237 5.62 -19.01 20.32
CA VAL A 237 5.73 -20.16 19.42
C VAL A 237 5.31 -21.44 20.14
N ALA A 238 5.80 -21.65 21.39
CA ALA A 238 5.44 -22.82 22.19
C ALA A 238 3.95 -22.85 22.54
N ASP A 239 3.36 -21.70 22.92
CA ASP A 239 1.94 -21.58 23.28
C ASP A 239 1.03 -21.85 22.07
N LEU A 240 1.43 -21.44 20.87
CA LEU A 240 0.69 -21.70 19.63
C LEU A 240 0.86 -23.15 19.16
N GLY A 241 2.05 -23.72 19.33
CA GLY A 241 2.35 -25.13 19.03
C GLY A 241 2.41 -25.45 17.53
N TRP A 242 2.65 -24.43 16.68
CA TRP A 242 2.82 -24.62 15.24
C TRP A 242 4.28 -24.83 14.86
N ASN A 243 4.51 -25.35 13.65
CA ASN A 243 5.87 -25.60 13.17
C ASN A 243 6.55 -24.30 12.75
N ALA A 244 7.80 -24.11 13.20
CA ALA A 244 8.61 -23.01 12.71
C ALA A 244 8.99 -23.25 11.23
N VAL A 245 8.90 -22.20 10.44
CA VAL A 245 9.24 -22.22 9.00
C VAL A 245 10.22 -21.09 8.69
N ASP A 246 10.89 -21.22 7.56
CA ASP A 246 11.84 -20.22 7.09
C ASP A 246 11.13 -18.91 6.70
N ALA A 247 11.84 -17.80 6.80
CA ALA A 247 11.33 -16.48 6.46
C ALA A 247 10.84 -16.37 4.99
N SER A 248 11.36 -17.24 4.08
CA SER A 248 10.88 -17.35 2.71
C SER A 248 9.41 -17.78 2.60
N ALA A 249 8.79 -18.24 3.68
CA ALA A 249 7.34 -18.44 3.76
C ALA A 249 6.53 -17.18 3.38
N TRP A 250 7.13 -15.99 3.55
CA TRP A 250 6.55 -14.71 3.16
C TRP A 250 6.87 -14.30 1.72
N ASP A 251 7.75 -15.03 1.02
CA ASP A 251 8.13 -14.72 -0.37
C ASP A 251 6.98 -14.91 -1.36
N LEU A 252 5.92 -15.62 -0.97
CA LEU A 252 4.66 -15.64 -1.71
C LEU A 252 4.11 -14.23 -1.98
N HIS A 253 4.43 -13.30 -1.09
CA HIS A 253 4.08 -11.88 -1.23
C HIS A 253 5.05 -11.12 -2.14
N SER A 254 6.23 -11.69 -2.43
CA SER A 254 7.25 -11.12 -3.32
C SER A 254 7.17 -11.65 -4.75
N GLN A 255 6.34 -12.65 -5.03
CA GLN A 255 6.13 -13.20 -6.37
C GLN A 255 5.45 -12.16 -7.29
N ALA A 256 5.49 -12.40 -8.59
CA ALA A 256 4.81 -11.53 -9.55
C ALA A 256 3.35 -11.33 -9.15
N ALA A 257 2.89 -10.09 -9.19
CA ALA A 257 1.48 -9.79 -8.92
C ALA A 257 0.58 -10.62 -9.86
N PRO A 258 -0.59 -11.08 -9.37
CA PRO A 258 -1.59 -11.70 -10.22
C PRO A 258 -1.91 -10.83 -11.44
N ALA A 259 -2.16 -11.46 -12.59
CA ALA A 259 -2.53 -10.74 -13.81
C ALA A 259 -3.85 -9.96 -13.66
N ARG A 260 -4.73 -10.44 -12.79
CA ARG A 260 -5.96 -9.77 -12.35
C ARG A 260 -6.00 -9.81 -10.83
N TRP A 261 -5.74 -8.70 -10.21
CA TRP A 261 -5.58 -8.64 -8.76
C TRP A 261 -6.58 -7.67 -8.16
N ALA A 262 -7.36 -8.16 -7.20
CA ALA A 262 -8.29 -7.34 -6.43
C ALA A 262 -7.92 -7.35 -4.93
N ARG A 263 -8.14 -6.22 -4.27
CA ARG A 263 -8.08 -6.09 -2.82
C ARG A 263 -9.50 -5.93 -2.28
N ILE A 264 -9.86 -6.83 -1.37
CA ILE A 264 -11.11 -6.81 -0.60
C ILE A 264 -10.79 -6.21 0.76
N ALA A 265 -11.52 -5.18 1.17
CA ALA A 265 -11.40 -4.57 2.50
C ALA A 265 -12.75 -4.63 3.20
N MET A 266 -12.80 -5.28 4.37
CA MET A 266 -14.02 -5.59 5.09
C MET A 266 -13.92 -5.24 6.58
N PRO A 267 -15.03 -5.00 7.28
CA PRO A 267 -15.07 -5.18 8.72
C PRO A 267 -14.55 -6.59 9.07
N ARG A 268 -13.66 -6.71 10.06
CA ARG A 268 -12.97 -7.99 10.36
C ARG A 268 -13.92 -9.19 10.47
N HIS A 269 -15.05 -9.01 11.17
CA HIS A 269 -16.04 -10.06 11.39
C HIS A 269 -16.84 -10.47 10.13
N GLN A 270 -16.75 -9.68 9.05
CA GLN A 270 -17.42 -9.96 7.78
C GLN A 270 -16.45 -10.53 6.70
N LEU A 271 -15.14 -10.50 6.94
CA LEU A 271 -14.16 -10.91 5.94
C LEU A 271 -14.39 -12.36 5.49
N ARG A 272 -14.56 -13.28 6.46
CA ARG A 272 -14.79 -14.70 6.22
C ARG A 272 -15.98 -14.94 5.28
N SER A 273 -17.12 -14.27 5.53
CA SER A 273 -18.34 -14.46 4.73
C SER A 273 -18.17 -14.06 3.26
N ILE A 274 -17.19 -13.20 2.94
CA ILE A 274 -16.90 -12.81 1.56
C ILE A 274 -15.92 -13.78 0.93
N VAL A 275 -14.80 -14.09 1.60
CA VAL A 275 -13.75 -14.94 0.98
C VAL A 275 -14.16 -16.40 0.88
N ASP A 276 -14.95 -16.94 1.81
CA ASP A 276 -15.49 -18.31 1.74
C ASP A 276 -16.52 -18.49 0.59
N ASN A 277 -17.07 -17.39 0.05
CA ASN A 277 -17.98 -17.38 -1.10
C ASN A 277 -17.28 -17.03 -2.42
N LEU A 278 -15.98 -16.84 -2.45
CA LEU A 278 -15.20 -16.84 -3.69
C LEU A 278 -15.23 -18.27 -4.26
N GLY A 279 -15.17 -18.41 -5.59
CA GLY A 279 -15.22 -19.71 -6.24
C GLY A 279 -14.14 -20.68 -5.72
N ALA A 280 -14.39 -21.98 -5.83
CA ALA A 280 -13.48 -23.03 -5.34
C ALA A 280 -12.09 -23.00 -6.02
N ASP A 281 -12.03 -22.50 -7.27
CA ASP A 281 -10.79 -22.38 -8.05
C ASP A 281 -10.10 -21.02 -7.86
N GLU A 282 -10.66 -20.16 -7.01
CA GLU A 282 -10.09 -18.82 -6.76
C GLU A 282 -8.94 -18.89 -5.76
N HIS A 283 -7.86 -18.19 -6.10
CA HIS A 283 -6.72 -18.03 -5.21
C HIS A 283 -6.82 -16.71 -4.46
N TRP A 284 -6.75 -16.79 -3.16
CA TRP A 284 -6.76 -15.62 -2.30
C TRP A 284 -5.88 -15.82 -1.07
N TRP A 285 -5.44 -14.73 -0.49
CA TRP A 285 -4.82 -14.69 0.83
C TRP A 285 -5.38 -13.52 1.63
N ALA A 286 -5.53 -13.72 2.89
CA ALA A 286 -6.23 -12.78 3.77
C ALA A 286 -5.44 -12.51 5.04
N SER A 287 -5.52 -11.27 5.52
CA SER A 287 -5.09 -10.83 6.86
C SER A 287 -6.32 -10.74 7.77
N PRO A 288 -6.76 -11.80 8.46
CA PRO A 288 -7.99 -11.82 9.24
C PRO A 288 -8.00 -10.74 10.33
N GLY A 289 -6.83 -10.44 10.89
CA GLY A 289 -6.66 -9.42 11.93
C GLY A 289 -6.89 -7.99 11.46
N THR A 290 -6.83 -7.71 10.17
CA THR A 290 -7.00 -6.36 9.60
C THR A 290 -8.22 -6.22 8.71
N GLY A 291 -8.87 -7.33 8.34
CA GLY A 291 -10.04 -7.31 7.46
C GLY A 291 -9.70 -7.10 5.98
N ILE A 292 -8.47 -7.43 5.58
CA ILE A 292 -8.01 -7.30 4.19
C ILE A 292 -7.84 -8.69 3.58
N ALA A 293 -8.31 -8.87 2.36
CA ALA A 293 -7.91 -10.00 1.53
C ALA A 293 -7.43 -9.53 0.16
N ASN A 294 -6.55 -10.30 -0.42
CA ASN A 294 -6.08 -10.17 -1.80
C ASN A 294 -6.63 -11.34 -2.58
N TRP A 295 -7.16 -11.06 -3.74
CA TRP A 295 -7.82 -12.04 -4.59
C TRP A 295 -7.21 -12.02 -5.98
N ASP A 296 -6.67 -13.18 -6.40
CA ASP A 296 -6.26 -13.45 -7.78
C ASP A 296 -7.50 -13.85 -8.56
N VAL A 297 -8.01 -12.95 -9.37
CA VAL A 297 -9.30 -13.10 -10.05
C VAL A 297 -9.16 -14.05 -11.24
N ALA A 298 -9.54 -15.31 -11.08
CA ALA A 298 -9.58 -16.30 -12.18
C ALA A 298 -10.74 -15.99 -13.13
N GLY A 299 -11.85 -15.49 -12.63
CA GLY A 299 -13.07 -15.16 -13.35
C GLY A 299 -13.03 -13.87 -14.17
N GLY A 300 -14.21 -13.34 -14.46
CA GLY A 300 -14.39 -12.14 -15.29
C GLY A 300 -14.78 -10.89 -14.52
N ALA A 301 -15.12 -9.84 -15.24
CA ALA A 301 -15.60 -8.57 -14.68
C ALA A 301 -16.91 -8.73 -13.90
N ASP A 302 -17.77 -9.69 -14.30
CA ASP A 302 -19.03 -9.99 -13.61
C ASP A 302 -18.78 -10.53 -12.21
N ASP A 303 -17.79 -11.38 -12.02
CA ASP A 303 -17.43 -11.94 -10.72
C ASP A 303 -16.96 -10.83 -9.78
N VAL A 304 -16.11 -9.92 -10.29
CA VAL A 304 -15.68 -8.75 -9.52
C VAL A 304 -16.89 -7.90 -9.11
N ARG A 305 -17.85 -7.66 -10.00
CA ARG A 305 -19.08 -6.91 -9.70
C ARG A 305 -19.95 -7.60 -8.65
N ALA A 306 -20.07 -8.92 -8.73
CA ALA A 306 -20.84 -9.72 -7.76
C ALA A 306 -20.19 -9.65 -6.36
N VAL A 307 -18.89 -9.91 -6.25
CA VAL A 307 -18.15 -9.81 -4.97
C VAL A 307 -18.18 -8.39 -4.41
N ARG A 308 -18.07 -7.38 -5.26
CA ARG A 308 -18.17 -5.96 -4.89
C ARG A 308 -19.54 -5.62 -4.30
N THR A 309 -20.61 -6.12 -4.91
CA THR A 309 -21.98 -5.91 -4.42
C THR A 309 -22.16 -6.55 -3.03
N ALA A 310 -21.69 -7.78 -2.86
CA ALA A 310 -21.73 -8.47 -1.57
C ALA A 310 -20.88 -7.75 -0.50
N ALA A 311 -19.68 -7.33 -0.85
CA ALA A 311 -18.78 -6.60 0.05
C ALA A 311 -19.39 -5.26 0.48
N ALA A 312 -19.97 -4.50 -0.45
CA ALA A 312 -20.60 -3.21 -0.17
C ALA A 312 -21.82 -3.37 0.77
N ALA A 313 -22.63 -4.41 0.58
CA ALA A 313 -23.76 -4.74 1.46
C ALA A 313 -23.31 -5.07 2.89
N ALA A 314 -22.10 -5.63 3.05
CA ALA A 314 -21.49 -5.94 4.33
C ALA A 314 -20.56 -4.83 4.87
N GLY A 315 -20.61 -3.62 4.30
CA GLY A 315 -19.84 -2.45 4.75
C GLY A 315 -18.38 -2.45 4.32
N GLY A 316 -18.04 -3.22 3.30
CA GLY A 316 -16.69 -3.33 2.74
C GLY A 316 -16.54 -2.70 1.35
N SER A 317 -15.42 -2.96 0.71
CA SER A 317 -15.11 -2.48 -0.63
C SER A 317 -14.16 -3.44 -1.38
N VAL A 318 -14.19 -3.39 -2.71
CA VAL A 318 -13.28 -4.14 -3.58
C VAL A 318 -12.67 -3.19 -4.61
N VAL A 319 -11.34 -3.14 -4.66
CA VAL A 319 -10.56 -2.30 -5.57
C VAL A 319 -9.64 -3.17 -6.42
N LEU A 320 -9.57 -2.90 -7.73
CA LEU A 320 -8.62 -3.57 -8.61
C LEU A 320 -7.22 -2.96 -8.44
N LEU A 321 -6.25 -3.84 -8.19
CA LEU A 321 -4.84 -3.48 -8.04
C LEU A 321 -4.06 -3.75 -9.33
N ALA A 322 -4.50 -4.72 -10.14
CA ALA A 322 -3.94 -5.02 -11.45
C ALA A 322 -5.02 -5.60 -12.38
N GLY A 323 -4.79 -5.49 -13.69
CA GLY A 323 -5.63 -6.00 -14.77
C GLY A 323 -5.35 -5.28 -16.08
N SER A 324 -5.70 -5.90 -17.21
CA SER A 324 -5.66 -5.21 -18.50
C SER A 324 -6.58 -3.97 -18.47
N ASP A 325 -6.30 -3.00 -19.34
CA ASP A 325 -7.12 -1.79 -19.44
C ASP A 325 -8.60 -2.12 -19.74
N GLU A 326 -8.85 -3.11 -20.61
CA GLU A 326 -10.18 -3.60 -20.94
C GLU A 326 -10.87 -4.17 -19.70
N PHE A 327 -10.20 -5.06 -18.96
CA PHE A 327 -10.74 -5.66 -17.74
C PHE A 327 -11.06 -4.60 -16.67
N ARG A 328 -10.15 -3.65 -16.45
CA ARG A 328 -10.36 -2.57 -15.48
C ARG A 328 -11.49 -1.61 -15.90
N HIS A 329 -11.64 -1.39 -17.22
CA HIS A 329 -12.74 -0.61 -17.74
C HIS A 329 -14.08 -1.31 -17.51
N ASP A 330 -14.16 -2.60 -17.81
CA ASP A 330 -15.40 -3.37 -17.70
C ASP A 330 -15.82 -3.61 -16.23
N ALA A 331 -14.88 -3.96 -15.36
CA ALA A 331 -15.16 -4.20 -13.97
C ALA A 331 -15.27 -2.90 -13.14
N GLY A 332 -14.69 -1.79 -13.61
CA GLY A 332 -14.46 -0.57 -12.86
C GLY A 332 -13.34 -0.73 -11.83
N GLY A 333 -12.32 0.13 -11.85
CA GLY A 333 -11.14 -0.02 -10.99
C GLY A 333 -11.43 0.17 -9.50
N TRP A 334 -12.30 1.13 -9.14
CA TRP A 334 -12.53 1.57 -7.76
C TRP A 334 -13.80 1.06 -7.11
N GLY A 335 -14.76 0.59 -7.89
CA GLY A 335 -16.06 0.15 -7.40
C GLY A 335 -17.04 1.29 -7.09
N THR A 336 -17.91 1.06 -6.11
CA THR A 336 -18.93 2.05 -5.74
C THR A 336 -18.28 3.31 -5.14
N PRO A 337 -18.58 4.49 -5.69
CA PRO A 337 -18.03 5.74 -5.15
C PRO A 337 -18.45 5.95 -3.69
N PRO A 338 -17.54 6.44 -2.82
CA PRO A 338 -17.86 6.70 -1.43
C PRO A 338 -18.83 7.89 -1.28
N ALA A 339 -19.60 7.93 -0.21
CA ALA A 339 -20.51 9.04 0.11
C ALA A 339 -19.78 10.39 0.17
N THR A 340 -18.48 10.38 0.47
CA THR A 340 -17.61 11.57 0.54
C THR A 340 -17.03 11.99 -0.81
N LEU A 341 -17.45 11.41 -1.93
CA LEU A 341 -16.91 11.72 -3.26
C LEU A 341 -16.93 13.22 -3.59
N HIS A 342 -17.98 13.94 -3.18
CA HIS A 342 -18.09 15.39 -3.38
C HIS A 342 -16.98 16.18 -2.69
N LEU A 343 -16.54 15.74 -1.50
CA LEU A 343 -15.39 16.34 -0.79
C LEU A 343 -14.07 16.02 -1.50
N MET A 344 -13.92 14.79 -1.99
CA MET A 344 -12.73 14.39 -2.74
C MET A 344 -12.57 15.20 -4.03
N ARG A 345 -13.68 15.44 -4.76
CA ARG A 345 -13.68 16.32 -5.95
C ARG A 345 -13.29 17.75 -5.62
N ARG A 346 -13.82 18.30 -4.53
CA ARG A 346 -13.44 19.66 -4.06
C ARG A 346 -11.96 19.75 -3.71
N LEU A 347 -11.42 18.75 -3.01
CA LEU A 347 -9.98 18.70 -2.71
C LEU A 347 -9.17 18.64 -4.00
N ARG A 348 -9.50 17.73 -4.92
CA ARG A 348 -8.81 17.66 -6.21
C ARG A 348 -8.82 18.98 -6.95
N SER A 349 -9.97 19.62 -7.08
CA SER A 349 -10.07 20.93 -7.76
C SER A 349 -9.28 22.03 -7.06
N ALA A 350 -9.07 21.95 -5.75
CA ALA A 350 -8.26 22.92 -5.01
C ALA A 350 -6.73 22.68 -5.21
N PHE A 351 -6.30 21.42 -5.36
CA PHE A 351 -4.88 21.08 -5.53
C PHE A 351 -4.45 21.01 -7.00
N ASP A 352 -5.33 20.52 -7.87
CA ASP A 352 -5.11 20.31 -9.31
C ASP A 352 -6.34 20.77 -10.12
N PRO A 353 -6.59 22.07 -10.24
CA PRO A 353 -7.80 22.62 -10.89
C PRO A 353 -7.90 22.25 -12.37
N ASN A 354 -6.78 22.00 -13.04
CA ASN A 354 -6.70 21.65 -14.45
C ASN A 354 -6.70 20.12 -14.69
N HIS A 355 -6.81 19.32 -13.63
CA HIS A 355 -6.77 17.85 -13.72
C HIS A 355 -5.55 17.33 -14.51
N VAL A 356 -4.38 17.87 -14.18
CA VAL A 356 -3.10 17.53 -14.83
C VAL A 356 -2.57 16.20 -14.36
N ILE A 357 -2.66 15.92 -13.03
CA ILE A 357 -2.00 14.76 -12.43
C ILE A 357 -2.94 13.55 -12.44
N ASN A 358 -2.47 12.44 -13.00
CA ASN A 358 -3.18 11.14 -13.05
C ASN A 358 -4.67 11.27 -13.49
N PRO A 359 -5.00 11.97 -14.59
CA PRO A 359 -6.38 12.13 -15.01
C PRO A 359 -7.02 10.78 -15.36
N GLY A 360 -8.21 10.54 -14.80
CA GLY A 360 -8.97 9.30 -15.00
C GLY A 360 -8.57 8.13 -14.12
N ARG A 361 -7.38 8.15 -13.50
CA ARG A 361 -6.87 6.99 -12.76
C ARG A 361 -7.48 6.79 -11.37
N PHE A 362 -7.99 7.83 -10.74
CA PHE A 362 -8.60 7.76 -9.42
C PHE A 362 -10.11 8.02 -9.48
N VAL A 363 -10.82 7.71 -8.41
CA VAL A 363 -12.28 7.85 -8.31
C VAL A 363 -12.80 9.27 -8.52
N VAL A 364 -11.91 10.26 -8.57
CA VAL A 364 -12.19 11.70 -8.80
C VAL A 364 -11.36 12.29 -9.92
#